data_73a15709575d8c5af11c0a260853b5c8
#
_entry.id   73a15709575d8c5af11c0a260853b5c8
#
_cell.length_a   1.000
_cell.length_b   1.000
_cell.length_c   1.000
_cell.angle_alpha   90.00
_cell.angle_beta   90.00
_cell.angle_gamma   90.00
#
_symmetry.space_group_name_H-M   'P 1'
#
loop_
_entity.id
_entity.type
_entity.pdbx_description
1 polymer ?
#
loop_
_entity_poly.entity_id
_entity_poly.type
_entity_poly.pdbx_seq_one_letter_code
_entity_poly.pdbx_strand_id
1 'polypeptide(L)' 'MEEITAVELAGFSELLTHEENIIKEYKCYAQTCEDPALKEMCEDMAQRHTQHYDAILSELK' A
#
# COMPACT_ATOMS: atom_id res chain seq x y z
N MET A 1 -14.64 3.76 -17.87
CA MET A 1 -14.88 3.43 -16.45
C MET A 1 -16.33 3.74 -16.11
N GLU A 2 -17.00 2.87 -15.41
CA GLU A 2 -18.35 3.10 -14.94
C GLU A 2 -18.39 4.22 -13.90
N GLU A 3 -19.55 4.82 -13.74
CA GLU A 3 -19.73 5.84 -12.72
C GLU A 3 -19.50 5.25 -11.33
N ILE A 4 -18.81 6.00 -10.49
CA ILE A 4 -18.53 5.61 -9.12
C ILE A 4 -19.34 6.50 -8.17
N THR A 5 -19.98 5.90 -7.17
CA THR A 5 -20.72 6.65 -6.17
C THR A 5 -19.78 7.36 -5.20
N ALA A 6 -20.31 8.34 -4.45
CA ALA A 6 -19.54 9.02 -3.42
C ALA A 6 -19.07 8.06 -2.32
N VAL A 7 -19.92 7.06 -1.98
CA VAL A 7 -19.57 6.04 -0.99
C VAL A 7 -18.44 5.15 -1.45
N GLU A 8 -18.50 4.70 -2.71
CA GLU A 8 -17.43 3.88 -3.30
C GLU A 8 -16.12 4.67 -3.39
N LEU A 9 -16.18 5.93 -3.79
CA LEU A 9 -15.01 6.79 -3.85
C LEU A 9 -14.38 6.98 -2.46
N ALA A 10 -15.20 7.18 -1.43
CA ALA A 10 -14.72 7.27 -0.05
C ALA A 10 -14.04 5.98 0.39
N GLY A 11 -14.59 4.81 0.01
CA GLY A 11 -14.00 3.51 0.28
C GLY A 11 -12.65 3.33 -0.39
N PHE A 12 -12.51 3.72 -1.65
CA PHE A 12 -11.23 3.69 -2.35
C PHE A 12 -10.20 4.63 -1.70
N SER A 13 -10.63 5.81 -1.27
CA SER A 13 -9.76 6.76 -0.59
C SER A 13 -9.22 6.18 0.72
N GLU A 14 -10.07 5.52 1.51
CA GLU A 14 -9.66 4.85 2.74
C GLU A 14 -8.68 3.71 2.47
N LEU A 15 -8.93 2.90 1.45
CA LEU A 15 -8.03 1.81 1.06
C LEU A 15 -6.66 2.34 0.64
N LEU A 16 -6.62 3.41 -0.15
CA LEU A 16 -5.37 4.02 -0.58
C LEU A 16 -4.57 4.54 0.63
N THR A 17 -5.24 5.21 1.56
CA THR A 17 -4.60 5.68 2.79
C THR A 17 -4.06 4.53 3.63
N HIS A 18 -4.85 3.46 3.75
CA HIS A 18 -4.45 2.26 4.48
C HIS A 18 -3.19 1.64 3.87
N GLU A 19 -3.15 1.47 2.55
CA GLU A 19 -1.98 0.94 1.85
C GLU A 19 -0.76 1.85 2.02
N GLU A 20 -0.93 3.17 1.94
CA GLU A 20 0.16 4.13 2.17
C GLU A 20 0.77 3.96 3.55
N ASN A 21 -0.05 3.79 4.57
CA ASN A 21 0.41 3.62 5.95
C ASN A 21 1.18 2.30 6.12
N ILE A 22 0.69 1.23 5.51
CA ILE A 22 1.37 -0.06 5.55
C ILE A 22 2.73 0.03 4.86
N ILE A 23 2.79 0.65 3.69
CA ILE A 23 4.05 0.84 2.95
C ILE A 23 5.07 1.60 3.80
N LYS A 24 4.64 2.68 4.44
CA LYS A 24 5.51 3.47 5.32
C LYS A 24 6.04 2.67 6.50
N GLU A 25 5.18 1.87 7.13
CA GLU A 25 5.57 1.03 8.26
C GLU A 25 6.61 -0.01 7.85
N TYR A 26 6.38 -0.71 6.76
CA TYR A 26 7.34 -1.71 6.28
C TYR A 26 8.67 -1.11 5.87
N LYS A 27 8.65 0.06 5.22
CA LYS A 27 9.88 0.77 4.86
C LYS A 27 10.65 1.19 6.11
N CYS A 28 9.96 1.65 7.14
CA CYS A 28 10.57 2.02 8.41
C CYS A 28 11.22 0.80 9.08
N TYR A 29 10.50 -0.31 9.15
CA TYR A 29 11.03 -1.55 9.73
C TYR A 29 12.24 -2.06 8.93
N ALA A 30 12.19 -1.98 7.61
CA ALA A 30 13.31 -2.38 6.76
C ALA A 30 14.57 -1.55 7.04
N GLN A 31 14.40 -0.25 7.32
CA GLN A 31 15.52 0.63 7.62
C GLN A 31 16.13 0.37 9.01
N THR A 32 15.29 -0.01 9.98
CA THR A 32 15.72 -0.17 11.37
C THR A 32 16.06 -1.61 11.74
N CYS A 33 15.67 -2.57 10.92
CA CYS A 33 15.90 -3.98 11.19
C CYS A 33 17.35 -4.36 10.91
N GLU A 34 17.99 -5.00 11.89
CA GLU A 34 19.38 -5.44 11.76
C GLU A 34 19.50 -6.84 11.17
N ASP A 35 18.44 -7.64 11.27
CA ASP A 35 18.43 -9.00 10.71
C ASP A 35 18.20 -8.92 9.20
N PRO A 36 19.15 -9.42 8.36
CA PRO A 36 19.02 -9.32 6.90
C PRO A 36 17.80 -10.03 6.33
N ALA A 37 17.42 -11.16 6.90
CA ALA A 37 16.26 -11.92 6.42
C ALA A 37 14.95 -11.17 6.69
N LEU A 38 14.81 -10.61 7.89
CA LEU A 38 13.64 -9.81 8.25
C LEU A 38 13.57 -8.52 7.46
N LYS A 39 14.73 -7.89 7.24
CA LYS A 39 14.82 -6.68 6.42
C LYS A 39 14.31 -6.96 5.01
N GLU A 40 14.75 -8.04 4.39
CA GLU A 40 14.30 -8.43 3.06
C GLU A 40 12.81 -8.70 3.02
N MET A 41 12.26 -9.38 4.03
CA MET A 41 10.82 -9.60 4.13
C MET A 41 10.03 -8.29 4.20
N CYS A 42 10.52 -7.33 4.98
CA CYS A 42 9.87 -6.01 5.09
C CYS A 42 9.93 -5.24 3.77
N GLU A 43 11.05 -5.31 3.07
CA GLU A 43 11.21 -4.69 1.74
C GLU A 43 10.23 -5.33 0.74
N ASP A 44 10.12 -6.66 0.75
CA ASP A 44 9.19 -7.38 -0.13
C ASP A 44 7.73 -7.01 0.17
N MET A 45 7.38 -6.89 1.44
CA MET A 45 6.02 -6.51 1.83
C MET A 45 5.70 -5.06 1.43
N ALA A 46 6.66 -4.16 1.56
CA ALA A 46 6.50 -2.79 1.10
C ALA A 46 6.23 -2.75 -0.42
N GLN A 47 6.95 -3.57 -1.17
CA GLN A 47 6.78 -3.67 -2.62
C GLN A 47 5.40 -4.24 -2.99
N ARG A 48 4.94 -5.29 -2.30
CA ARG A 48 3.62 -5.87 -2.53
C ARG A 48 2.51 -4.87 -2.30
N HIS A 49 2.59 -4.12 -1.20
CA HIS A 49 1.56 -3.13 -0.89
C HIS A 49 1.62 -1.93 -1.83
N THR A 50 2.80 -1.61 -2.38
CA THR A 50 2.92 -0.62 -3.45
C THR A 50 2.18 -1.09 -4.70
N GLN A 51 2.28 -2.36 -5.05
CA GLN A 51 1.53 -2.95 -6.17
C GLN A 51 0.02 -2.91 -5.92
N HIS A 52 -0.42 -3.18 -4.68
CA HIS A 52 -1.83 -3.06 -4.31
C HIS A 52 -2.32 -1.63 -4.45
N TYR A 53 -1.53 -0.67 -3.99
CA TYR A 53 -1.83 0.75 -4.13
C TYR A 53 -2.04 1.13 -5.59
N ASP A 54 -1.10 0.73 -6.44
CA ASP A 54 -1.16 1.02 -7.87
C ASP A 54 -2.38 0.37 -8.53
N ALA A 55 -2.72 -0.86 -8.13
CA ALA A 55 -3.89 -1.56 -8.63
C ALA A 55 -5.19 -0.84 -8.26
N ILE A 56 -5.31 -0.39 -7.00
CA ILE A 56 -6.46 0.37 -6.53
C ILE A 56 -6.57 1.69 -7.30
N LEU A 57 -5.45 2.38 -7.44
CA LEU A 57 -5.40 3.66 -8.14
C LEU A 57 -5.82 3.53 -9.59
N SER A 58 -5.44 2.43 -10.26
CA SER A 58 -5.81 2.19 -11.66
C SER A 58 -7.31 1.98 -11.85
N GLU A 59 -8.04 1.52 -10.83
CA GLU A 59 -9.49 1.39 -10.90
C GLU A 59 -10.20 2.75 -10.95
N LEU A 60 -9.50 3.83 -10.55
CA LEU A 60 -10.05 5.18 -10.53
C LEU A 60 -9.80 5.98 -11.80
N LYS A 61 -9.09 5.40 -12.75
CA LYS A 61 -8.75 6.08 -14.02
C LYS A 61 -9.77 5.85 -15.11
#